data_646a13c3d7a223afc5c087dd5ad0a6bb
#
_entry.id   646a13c3d7a223afc5c087dd5ad0a6bb
#
_cell.length_a   1.000
_cell.length_b   1.000
_cell.length_c   1.000
_cell.angle_alpha   90.00
_cell.angle_beta   90.00
_cell.angle_gamma   90.00
#
_symmetry.space_group_name_H-M   'P 1'
#
loop_
_entity.id
_entity.type
_entity.pdbx_description
1 polymer ?
#
loop_
_entity_poly.entity_id
_entity_poly.type
_entity_poly.pdbx_seq_one_letter_code
_entity_poly.pdbx_strand_id
1 'polypeptide(L)'
;MLLLFIKMLPLVLMTLAGYALNKHRVIDVAFNRQLSLVMLNVFYPCLIISSIVRSFTWASLLQNWMMPAGAVFILVTGWLVGRATLPLLRRHTEGTRRCYHFICLMNNYSFLPMLVAASLWGEMAVALVIFSGLGSELCVWTLGVKALTGQKLDRRFLRNLVSVPMLALVVSIVILALRSLMAARGLLPAEGSVVQAFLGTVLDTCRLAGGATIPASALICGARIAMLHPNRILSPLMAGTCLLRLVVIPAVCVAGLLAVPMPVDVRRVLILIAVQPAAMASVTLAEAFNGDAEFSAAAILATHVLCLITIPLWLAAVLGGS
;
A
#
# COMPACT_ATOMS: atom_id res chain seq x y z
N MET A 1 24.02 0.23 0.16
CA MET A 1 23.40 1.45 0.73
C MET A 1 23.25 2.56 -0.31
N LEU A 2 24.35 3.15 -0.84
CA LEU A 2 24.26 4.28 -1.80
C LEU A 2 23.42 3.94 -3.04
N LEU A 3 23.61 2.77 -3.64
CA LEU A 3 22.85 2.34 -4.82
C LEU A 3 21.33 2.24 -4.53
N LEU A 4 20.95 1.82 -3.32
CA LEU A 4 19.54 1.76 -2.90
C LEU A 4 18.92 3.17 -2.83
N PHE A 5 19.64 4.14 -2.25
CA PHE A 5 19.21 5.54 -2.24
C PHE A 5 19.06 6.11 -3.65
N ILE A 6 20.05 5.83 -4.54
CA ILE A 6 19.99 6.30 -5.94
C ILE A 6 18.76 5.72 -6.66
N LYS A 7 18.45 4.43 -6.46
CA LYS A 7 17.25 3.80 -7.05
C LYS A 7 15.94 4.35 -6.51
N MET A 8 15.92 4.87 -5.28
CA MET A 8 14.74 5.53 -4.70
C MET A 8 14.66 7.02 -5.04
N LEU A 9 15.70 7.62 -5.61
CA LEU A 9 15.76 9.05 -5.92
C LEU A 9 14.61 9.52 -6.84
N PRO A 10 14.23 8.80 -7.92
CA PRO A 10 13.09 9.21 -8.75
C PRO A 10 11.80 9.39 -7.96
N LEU A 11 11.53 8.50 -6.98
CA LEU A 11 10.38 8.61 -6.09
C LEU A 11 10.45 9.91 -5.26
N VAL A 12 11.60 10.17 -4.64
CA VAL A 12 11.80 11.36 -3.82
C VAL A 12 11.62 12.63 -4.67
N LEU A 13 12.21 12.67 -5.86
CA LEU A 13 12.09 13.81 -6.78
C LEU A 13 10.65 14.04 -7.23
N MET A 14 9.90 12.99 -7.57
CA MET A 14 8.48 13.10 -7.92
C MET A 14 7.62 13.57 -6.73
N THR A 15 7.90 13.09 -5.53
CA THR A 15 7.22 13.56 -4.31
C THR A 15 7.55 15.03 -4.02
N LEU A 16 8.81 15.44 -4.17
CA LEU A 16 9.22 16.83 -4.04
C LEU A 16 8.59 17.71 -5.12
N ALA A 17 8.45 17.23 -6.36
CA ALA A 17 7.73 17.94 -7.41
C ALA A 17 6.27 18.17 -7.03
N GLY A 18 5.56 17.16 -6.52
CA GLY A 18 4.20 17.29 -6.00
C GLY A 18 4.10 18.31 -4.86
N TYR A 19 5.06 18.29 -3.93
CA TYR A 19 5.16 19.28 -2.86
C TYR A 19 5.34 20.72 -3.40
N ALA A 20 6.28 20.91 -4.32
CA ALA A 20 6.53 22.22 -4.95
C ALA A 20 5.33 22.72 -5.74
N LEU A 21 4.68 21.86 -6.54
CA LEU A 21 3.49 22.23 -7.31
C LEU A 21 2.33 22.69 -6.40
N ASN A 22 2.18 22.12 -5.22
CA ASN A 22 1.22 22.62 -4.25
C ASN A 22 1.64 23.98 -3.68
N LYS A 23 2.90 24.17 -3.30
CA LYS A 23 3.40 25.47 -2.80
C LYS A 23 3.26 26.59 -3.84
N HIS A 24 3.40 26.27 -5.12
CA HIS A 24 3.15 27.19 -6.23
C HIS A 24 1.67 27.27 -6.66
N ARG A 25 0.75 26.64 -5.91
CA ARG A 25 -0.71 26.66 -6.15
C ARG A 25 -1.14 26.05 -7.51
N VAL A 26 -0.29 25.25 -8.15
CA VAL A 26 -0.65 24.48 -9.35
C VAL A 26 -1.53 23.28 -8.98
N ILE A 27 -1.21 22.61 -7.86
CA ILE A 27 -2.03 21.55 -7.28
C ILE A 27 -2.65 22.06 -5.99
N ASP A 28 -3.92 22.41 -6.01
CA ASP A 28 -4.71 22.71 -4.83
C ASP A 28 -5.40 21.46 -4.25
N VAL A 29 -6.19 21.64 -3.20
CA VAL A 29 -6.92 20.54 -2.52
C VAL A 29 -7.93 19.89 -3.48
N ALA A 30 -8.64 20.70 -4.29
CA ALA A 30 -9.67 20.21 -5.21
C ALA A 30 -9.04 19.39 -6.34
N PHE A 31 -8.00 19.89 -6.97
CA PHE A 31 -7.25 19.19 -8.02
C PHE A 31 -6.63 17.89 -7.50
N ASN A 32 -5.98 17.93 -6.32
CA ASN A 32 -5.39 16.75 -5.72
C ASN A 32 -6.41 15.65 -5.43
N ARG A 33 -7.62 16.05 -5.00
CA ARG A 33 -8.75 15.13 -4.81
C ARG A 33 -9.20 14.52 -6.13
N GLN A 34 -9.37 15.32 -7.18
CA GLN A 34 -9.78 14.83 -8.51
C GLN A 34 -8.74 13.90 -9.13
N LEU A 35 -7.46 14.27 -9.05
CA LEU A 35 -6.36 13.42 -9.52
C LEU A 35 -6.32 12.10 -8.76
N SER A 36 -6.57 12.13 -7.45
CA SER A 36 -6.68 10.90 -6.63
C SER A 36 -7.84 10.02 -7.08
N LEU A 37 -8.99 10.60 -7.44
CA LEU A 37 -10.14 9.84 -7.94
C LEU A 37 -9.85 9.20 -9.32
N VAL A 38 -9.24 9.93 -10.24
CA VAL A 38 -8.81 9.38 -11.55
C VAL A 38 -7.81 8.25 -11.34
N MET A 39 -6.81 8.48 -10.48
CA MET A 39 -5.80 7.47 -10.15
C MET A 39 -6.44 6.19 -9.57
N LEU A 40 -7.35 6.30 -8.62
CA LEU A 40 -7.98 5.15 -7.96
C LEU A 40 -9.02 4.43 -8.84
N ASN A 41 -9.71 5.14 -9.74
CA ASN A 41 -10.79 4.55 -10.53
C ASN A 41 -10.38 4.18 -11.97
N VAL A 42 -9.24 4.66 -12.46
CA VAL A 42 -8.77 4.39 -13.82
C VAL A 42 -7.36 3.81 -13.82
N PHE A 43 -6.36 4.58 -13.36
CA PHE A 43 -4.96 4.16 -13.53
C PHE A 43 -4.62 2.93 -12.67
N TYR A 44 -5.00 2.93 -11.41
CA TYR A 44 -4.69 1.84 -10.50
C TYR A 44 -5.40 0.52 -10.87
N PRO A 45 -6.71 0.47 -11.19
CA PRO A 45 -7.34 -0.72 -11.76
C PRO A 45 -6.66 -1.25 -13.02
N CYS A 46 -6.27 -0.37 -13.94
CA CYS A 46 -5.52 -0.74 -15.13
C CYS A 46 -4.14 -1.34 -14.79
N LEU A 47 -3.44 -0.76 -13.82
CA LEU A 47 -2.18 -1.33 -13.32
C LEU A 47 -2.40 -2.71 -12.71
N ILE A 48 -3.44 -2.89 -11.90
CA ILE A 48 -3.78 -4.18 -11.27
C ILE A 48 -4.00 -5.25 -12.35
N ILE A 49 -4.89 -4.97 -13.30
CA ILE A 49 -5.22 -5.93 -14.37
C ILE A 49 -3.97 -6.27 -15.18
N SER A 50 -3.25 -5.28 -15.68
CA SER A 50 -2.07 -5.52 -16.50
C SER A 50 -0.96 -6.25 -15.73
N SER A 51 -0.68 -5.87 -14.49
CA SER A 51 0.38 -6.49 -13.68
C SER A 51 0.05 -7.93 -13.30
N ILE A 52 -1.17 -8.20 -12.83
CA ILE A 52 -1.56 -9.56 -12.41
C ILE A 52 -1.64 -10.51 -13.62
N VAL A 53 -2.34 -10.10 -14.69
CA VAL A 53 -2.56 -10.98 -15.85
C VAL A 53 -1.27 -11.25 -16.63
N ARG A 54 -0.29 -10.32 -16.62
CA ARG A 54 1.00 -10.51 -17.29
C ARG A 54 2.04 -11.23 -16.44
N SER A 55 2.04 -10.99 -15.13
CA SER A 55 3.09 -11.51 -14.25
C SER A 55 2.78 -12.90 -13.70
N PHE A 56 1.48 -13.28 -13.64
CA PHE A 56 1.09 -14.57 -13.06
C PHE A 56 0.41 -15.49 -14.08
N THR A 57 0.64 -16.79 -13.89
CA THR A 57 -0.24 -17.88 -14.32
C THR A 57 -1.14 -18.26 -13.14
N TRP A 58 -2.21 -19.03 -13.39
CA TRP A 58 -3.05 -19.54 -12.29
C TRP A 58 -2.25 -20.32 -11.25
N ALA A 59 -1.36 -21.20 -11.70
CA ALA A 59 -0.51 -21.99 -10.82
C ALA A 59 0.45 -21.12 -10.00
N SER A 60 1.14 -20.15 -10.64
CA SER A 60 2.07 -19.28 -9.93
C SER A 60 1.35 -18.32 -8.97
N LEU A 61 0.13 -17.88 -9.28
CA LEU A 61 -0.69 -17.09 -8.36
C LEU A 61 -0.99 -17.89 -7.08
N LEU A 62 -1.41 -19.14 -7.22
CA LEU A 62 -1.67 -20.02 -6.09
C LEU A 62 -0.41 -20.30 -5.26
N GLN A 63 0.76 -20.47 -5.90
CA GLN A 63 2.03 -20.64 -5.21
C GLN A 63 2.43 -19.41 -4.38
N ASN A 64 2.00 -18.21 -4.79
CA ASN A 64 2.26 -16.97 -4.07
C ASN A 64 1.19 -16.60 -3.03
N TRP A 65 0.36 -17.55 -2.58
CA TRP A 65 -0.68 -17.32 -1.55
C TRP A 65 -0.15 -16.70 -0.24
N MET A 66 1.15 -16.88 0.02
CA MET A 66 1.82 -16.25 1.16
C MET A 66 1.82 -14.71 1.09
N MET A 67 1.61 -14.10 -0.09
CA MET A 67 1.54 -12.64 -0.21
C MET A 67 0.33 -12.06 0.53
N PRO A 68 -0.93 -12.42 0.23
CA PRO A 68 -2.07 -11.94 1.00
C PRO A 68 -2.04 -12.41 2.47
N ALA A 69 -1.58 -13.62 2.75
CA ALA A 69 -1.44 -14.11 4.13
C ALA A 69 -0.40 -13.32 4.94
N GLY A 70 0.75 -13.01 4.33
CA GLY A 70 1.79 -12.18 4.94
C GLY A 70 1.33 -10.73 5.17
N ALA A 71 0.52 -10.18 4.26
CA ALA A 71 -0.09 -8.88 4.46
C ALA A 71 -1.05 -8.88 5.67
N VAL A 72 -1.88 -9.90 5.81
CA VAL A 72 -2.72 -10.09 7.02
C VAL A 72 -1.86 -10.17 8.28
N PHE A 73 -0.80 -10.97 8.27
CA PHE A 73 0.13 -11.08 9.39
C PHE A 73 0.73 -9.72 9.78
N ILE A 74 1.19 -8.92 8.81
CA ILE A 74 1.76 -7.58 9.06
C ILE A 74 0.74 -6.65 9.72
N LEU A 75 -0.48 -6.58 9.18
CA LEU A 75 -1.51 -5.69 9.70
C LEU A 75 -2.05 -6.15 11.06
N VAL A 76 -2.22 -7.45 11.26
CA VAL A 76 -2.60 -8.03 12.57
C VAL A 76 -1.53 -7.75 13.62
N THR A 77 -0.25 -7.88 13.28
CA THR A 77 0.86 -7.52 14.16
C THR A 77 0.78 -6.03 14.56
N GLY A 78 0.58 -5.14 13.60
CA GLY A 78 0.40 -3.71 13.87
C GLY A 78 -0.81 -3.44 14.78
N TRP A 79 -1.93 -4.14 14.55
CA TRP A 79 -3.12 -4.05 15.39
C TRP A 79 -2.85 -4.50 16.83
N LEU A 80 -2.18 -5.63 17.03
CA LEU A 80 -1.83 -6.20 18.34
C LEU A 80 -0.89 -5.27 19.10
N VAL A 81 0.19 -4.79 18.47
CA VAL A 81 1.14 -3.85 19.08
C VAL A 81 0.44 -2.53 19.43
N GLY A 82 -0.36 -1.99 18.51
CA GLY A 82 -1.16 -0.79 18.76
C GLY A 82 -2.13 -0.98 19.92
N ARG A 83 -2.80 -2.13 20.01
CA ARG A 83 -3.71 -2.48 21.09
C ARG A 83 -3.00 -2.59 22.44
N ALA A 84 -1.81 -3.19 22.48
CA ALA A 84 -0.99 -3.36 23.68
C ALA A 84 -0.49 -2.02 24.22
N THR A 85 -0.24 -1.04 23.36
CA THR A 85 0.27 0.29 23.74
C THR A 85 -0.84 1.32 24.02
N LEU A 86 -2.11 1.06 23.68
CA LEU A 86 -3.25 1.95 23.98
C LEU A 86 -3.36 2.39 25.47
N PRO A 87 -3.06 1.56 26.47
CA PRO A 87 -3.11 1.99 27.87
C PRO A 87 -2.17 3.16 28.19
N LEU A 88 -1.08 3.33 27.42
CA LEU A 88 -0.15 4.46 27.58
C LEU A 88 -0.77 5.81 27.18
N LEU A 89 -1.84 5.76 26.37
CA LEU A 89 -2.53 6.94 25.82
C LEU A 89 -3.79 7.32 26.61
N ARG A 90 -3.96 6.89 27.85
CA ARG A 90 -5.17 7.16 28.66
C ARG A 90 -5.46 8.65 28.85
N ARG A 91 -4.43 9.51 28.76
CA ARG A 91 -4.56 10.97 28.92
C ARG A 91 -4.98 11.69 27.62
N HIS A 92 -5.02 10.99 26.47
CA HIS A 92 -5.40 11.55 25.18
C HIS A 92 -6.88 11.32 24.88
N THR A 93 -7.44 12.15 23.99
CA THR A 93 -8.84 12.03 23.56
C THR A 93 -9.11 10.66 22.90
N GLU A 94 -10.36 10.23 22.92
CA GLU A 94 -10.75 8.96 22.31
C GLU A 94 -10.47 8.98 20.80
N GLY A 95 -10.72 10.10 20.11
CA GLY A 95 -10.40 10.29 18.70
C GLY A 95 -8.92 10.08 18.39
N THR A 96 -8.02 10.70 19.19
CA THR A 96 -6.57 10.51 19.06
C THR A 96 -6.17 9.05 19.29
N ARG A 97 -6.72 8.39 20.32
CA ARG A 97 -6.42 6.98 20.64
C ARG A 97 -6.87 6.02 19.55
N ARG A 98 -8.03 6.26 18.94
CA ARG A 98 -8.53 5.48 17.81
C ARG A 98 -7.65 5.65 16.57
N CYS A 99 -7.29 6.88 16.24
CA CYS A 99 -6.40 7.17 15.11
C CYS A 99 -4.99 6.60 15.33
N TYR A 100 -4.44 6.70 16.55
CA TYR A 100 -3.18 6.05 16.89
C TYR A 100 -3.22 4.53 16.66
N HIS A 101 -4.26 3.85 17.14
CA HIS A 101 -4.42 2.41 16.95
C HIS A 101 -4.52 2.05 15.46
N PHE A 102 -5.26 2.86 14.70
CA PHE A 102 -5.39 2.70 13.25
C PHE A 102 -4.05 2.90 12.52
N ILE A 103 -3.24 3.90 12.91
CA ILE A 103 -1.91 4.15 12.33
C ILE A 103 -0.94 3.01 12.65
N CYS A 104 -1.01 2.42 13.85
CA CYS A 104 -0.22 1.24 14.17
C CYS A 104 -0.60 0.04 13.27
N LEU A 105 -1.88 -0.18 12.99
CA LEU A 105 -2.35 -1.22 12.09
C LEU A 105 -1.96 -0.90 10.64
N MET A 106 -2.36 0.29 10.14
CA MET A 106 -2.41 0.56 8.71
C MET A 106 -1.12 1.23 8.21
N ASN A 107 -0.34 0.48 7.48
CA ASN A 107 0.81 0.97 6.73
C ASN A 107 0.43 1.40 5.30
N ASN A 108 1.34 2.04 4.61
CA ASN A 108 1.22 2.33 3.18
C ASN A 108 1.54 1.05 2.37
N TYR A 109 0.63 0.07 2.39
CA TYR A 109 0.83 -1.26 1.80
C TYR A 109 0.79 -1.28 0.26
N SER A 110 0.45 -0.16 -0.39
CA SER A 110 0.19 -0.14 -1.84
C SER A 110 1.15 0.80 -2.60
N PHE A 111 0.93 2.11 -2.54
CA PHE A 111 1.59 3.04 -3.46
C PHE A 111 3.10 3.15 -3.25
N LEU A 112 3.56 3.39 -2.03
CA LEU A 112 4.98 3.54 -1.75
C LEU A 112 5.77 2.23 -1.96
N PRO A 113 5.30 1.06 -1.49
CA PRO A 113 6.02 -0.18 -1.77
C PRO A 113 6.01 -0.54 -3.26
N MET A 114 4.97 -0.21 -4.05
CA MET A 114 5.01 -0.42 -5.50
C MET A 114 6.12 0.39 -6.17
N LEU A 115 6.30 1.65 -5.76
CA LEU A 115 7.37 2.52 -6.26
C LEU A 115 8.75 1.93 -5.98
N VAL A 116 8.98 1.51 -4.73
CA VAL A 116 10.25 0.92 -4.31
C VAL A 116 10.47 -0.44 -5.00
N ALA A 117 9.44 -1.28 -5.06
CA ALA A 117 9.48 -2.59 -5.71
C ALA A 117 9.80 -2.47 -7.20
N ALA A 118 9.14 -1.54 -7.92
CA ALA A 118 9.40 -1.27 -9.33
C ALA A 118 10.86 -0.88 -9.57
N SER A 119 11.40 0.00 -8.73
CA SER A 119 12.78 0.49 -8.86
C SER A 119 13.85 -0.54 -8.52
N LEU A 120 13.55 -1.45 -7.58
CA LEU A 120 14.53 -2.43 -7.08
C LEU A 120 14.44 -3.78 -7.81
N TRP A 121 13.23 -4.28 -8.08
CA TRP A 121 13.00 -5.66 -8.49
C TRP A 121 12.06 -5.82 -9.70
N GLY A 122 11.56 -4.72 -10.29
CA GLY A 122 10.79 -4.72 -11.53
C GLY A 122 9.31 -5.10 -11.40
N GLU A 123 8.70 -5.43 -12.55
CA GLU A 123 7.25 -5.59 -12.69
C GLU A 123 6.67 -6.76 -11.86
N MET A 124 7.39 -7.87 -11.71
CA MET A 124 6.94 -9.01 -10.90
C MET A 124 6.78 -8.62 -9.42
N ALA A 125 7.70 -7.84 -8.87
CA ALA A 125 7.60 -7.36 -7.50
C ALA A 125 6.41 -6.40 -7.29
N VAL A 126 6.11 -5.57 -8.29
CA VAL A 126 4.89 -4.74 -8.29
C VAL A 126 3.64 -5.60 -8.25
N ALA A 127 3.58 -6.66 -9.07
CA ALA A 127 2.46 -7.59 -9.08
C ALA A 127 2.30 -8.33 -7.73
N LEU A 128 3.39 -8.70 -7.07
CA LEU A 128 3.37 -9.28 -5.72
C LEU A 128 2.82 -8.27 -4.69
N VAL A 129 3.25 -6.99 -4.72
CA VAL A 129 2.68 -5.94 -3.87
C VAL A 129 1.17 -5.81 -4.08
N ILE A 130 0.72 -5.75 -5.35
CA ILE A 130 -0.70 -5.67 -5.70
C ILE A 130 -1.47 -6.88 -5.16
N PHE A 131 -0.93 -8.08 -5.34
CA PHE A 131 -1.58 -9.31 -4.86
C PHE A 131 -1.69 -9.37 -3.33
N SER A 132 -0.71 -8.82 -2.61
CA SER A 132 -0.79 -8.68 -1.15
C SER A 132 -1.95 -7.78 -0.69
N GLY A 133 -2.39 -6.87 -1.56
CA GLY A 133 -3.51 -5.96 -1.34
C GLY A 133 -4.81 -6.68 -0.96
N LEU A 134 -5.02 -7.92 -1.43
CA LEU A 134 -6.18 -8.73 -1.05
C LEU A 134 -6.27 -8.93 0.47
N GLY A 135 -5.16 -9.29 1.11
CA GLY A 135 -5.10 -9.44 2.57
C GLY A 135 -5.15 -8.11 3.31
N SER A 136 -4.51 -7.09 2.75
CA SER A 136 -4.49 -5.75 3.34
C SER A 136 -5.88 -5.12 3.37
N GLU A 137 -6.61 -5.13 2.26
CA GLU A 137 -7.98 -4.61 2.17
C GLU A 137 -8.93 -5.31 3.15
N LEU A 138 -8.83 -6.64 3.26
CA LEU A 138 -9.59 -7.38 4.25
C LEU A 138 -9.35 -6.87 5.68
N CYS A 139 -8.09 -6.66 6.06
CA CYS A 139 -7.74 -6.15 7.39
C CYS A 139 -8.16 -4.69 7.59
N VAL A 140 -8.03 -3.83 6.58
CA VAL A 140 -8.42 -2.41 6.66
C VAL A 140 -9.91 -2.28 6.94
N TRP A 141 -10.75 -2.97 6.16
CA TRP A 141 -12.21 -2.89 6.28
C TRP A 141 -12.79 -3.72 7.44
N THR A 142 -11.99 -4.53 8.10
CA THR A 142 -12.38 -5.27 9.31
C THR A 142 -11.74 -4.64 10.55
N LEU A 143 -10.47 -4.94 10.79
CA LEU A 143 -9.73 -4.48 11.98
C LEU A 143 -9.51 -2.96 11.97
N GLY A 144 -9.26 -2.36 10.80
CA GLY A 144 -9.01 -0.93 10.66
C GLY A 144 -10.24 -0.10 11.01
N VAL A 145 -11.40 -0.43 10.43
CA VAL A 145 -12.66 0.24 10.76
C VAL A 145 -13.02 0.04 12.22
N LYS A 146 -12.85 -1.18 12.77
CA LYS A 146 -13.04 -1.44 14.20
C LYS A 146 -12.13 -0.59 15.08
N ALA A 147 -10.87 -0.37 14.69
CA ALA A 147 -9.95 0.49 15.42
C ALA A 147 -10.40 1.95 15.44
N LEU A 148 -10.92 2.47 14.30
CA LEU A 148 -11.39 3.85 14.17
C LEU A 148 -12.74 4.11 14.84
N THR A 149 -13.68 3.16 14.76
CA THR A 149 -15.06 3.37 15.25
C THR A 149 -15.26 2.89 16.68
N GLY A 150 -14.47 1.93 17.12
CA GLY A 150 -14.70 1.20 18.38
C GLY A 150 -15.95 0.31 18.36
N GLN A 151 -16.69 0.28 17.24
CA GLN A 151 -17.95 -0.45 17.10
C GLN A 151 -17.75 -1.89 16.61
N LYS A 152 -18.78 -2.73 16.80
CA LYS A 152 -18.83 -4.06 16.19
C LYS A 152 -18.97 -3.93 14.67
N LEU A 153 -18.35 -4.86 13.93
CA LEU A 153 -18.46 -4.94 12.47
C LEU A 153 -19.92 -5.12 12.06
N ASP A 154 -20.44 -4.18 11.25
CA ASP A 154 -21.76 -4.25 10.63
C ASP A 154 -21.61 -4.60 9.14
N ARG A 155 -22.68 -5.15 8.53
CA ARG A 155 -22.72 -5.50 7.09
C ARG A 155 -22.41 -4.31 6.17
N ARG A 156 -22.65 -3.08 6.62
CA ARG A 156 -22.30 -1.86 5.88
C ARG A 156 -20.79 -1.75 5.61
N PHE A 157 -19.95 -2.21 6.55
CA PHE A 157 -18.49 -2.16 6.37
C PHE A 157 -17.99 -3.17 5.33
N LEU A 158 -18.66 -4.33 5.21
CA LEU A 158 -18.32 -5.33 4.18
C LEU A 158 -18.60 -4.81 2.77
N ARG A 159 -19.56 -3.88 2.61
CA ARG A 159 -19.83 -3.25 1.31
C ARG A 159 -18.67 -2.36 0.82
N ASN A 160 -17.86 -1.83 1.73
CA ASN A 160 -16.68 -1.03 1.39
C ASN A 160 -15.51 -1.88 0.86
N LEU A 161 -15.55 -3.22 1.03
CA LEU A 161 -14.62 -4.14 0.36
C LEU A 161 -14.81 -4.14 -1.17
N VAL A 162 -15.99 -3.71 -1.64
CA VAL A 162 -16.29 -3.60 -3.08
C VAL A 162 -15.76 -2.26 -3.60
N SER A 163 -14.42 -2.08 -3.54
CA SER A 163 -13.73 -0.95 -4.16
C SER A 163 -13.36 -1.26 -5.61
N VAL A 164 -13.19 -0.23 -6.45
CA VAL A 164 -12.78 -0.42 -7.86
C VAL A 164 -11.45 -1.17 -7.96
N PRO A 165 -10.41 -0.89 -7.15
CA PRO A 165 -9.18 -1.68 -7.13
C PRO A 165 -9.40 -3.15 -6.73
N MET A 166 -10.27 -3.42 -5.74
CA MET A 166 -10.58 -4.79 -5.33
C MET A 166 -11.32 -5.55 -6.44
N LEU A 167 -12.28 -4.90 -7.10
CA LEU A 167 -12.96 -5.48 -8.28
C LEU A 167 -11.96 -5.80 -9.40
N ALA A 168 -11.02 -4.89 -9.69
CA ALA A 168 -9.97 -5.13 -10.68
C ALA A 168 -9.09 -6.34 -10.31
N LEU A 169 -8.76 -6.50 -9.04
CA LEU A 169 -8.00 -7.66 -8.55
C LEU A 169 -8.80 -8.96 -8.72
N VAL A 170 -10.07 -8.97 -8.30
CA VAL A 170 -10.96 -10.14 -8.49
C VAL A 170 -11.12 -10.48 -9.97
N VAL A 171 -11.37 -9.48 -10.81
CA VAL A 171 -11.45 -9.67 -12.27
C VAL A 171 -10.16 -10.27 -12.83
N SER A 172 -8.99 -9.81 -12.39
CA SER A 172 -7.69 -10.34 -12.81
C SER A 172 -7.51 -11.80 -12.42
N ILE A 173 -7.92 -12.17 -11.21
CA ILE A 173 -7.88 -13.57 -10.71
C ILE A 173 -8.82 -14.44 -11.54
N VAL A 174 -10.04 -13.97 -11.83
CA VAL A 174 -11.01 -14.68 -12.70
C VAL A 174 -10.45 -14.87 -14.12
N ILE A 175 -9.82 -13.85 -14.69
CA ILE A 175 -9.17 -13.95 -16.02
C ILE A 175 -8.11 -15.05 -16.01
N LEU A 176 -7.25 -15.11 -14.99
CA LEU A 176 -6.23 -16.17 -14.87
C LEU A 176 -6.83 -17.55 -14.74
N ALA A 177 -7.89 -17.70 -13.94
CA ALA A 177 -8.60 -18.99 -13.76
C ALA A 177 -9.24 -19.45 -15.09
N LEU A 178 -9.96 -18.54 -15.78
CA LEU A 178 -10.56 -18.84 -17.08
C LEU A 178 -9.52 -19.19 -18.14
N ARG A 179 -8.42 -18.44 -18.21
CA ARG A 179 -7.32 -18.72 -19.13
C ARG A 179 -6.72 -20.10 -18.87
N SER A 180 -6.53 -20.47 -17.61
CA SER A 180 -6.04 -21.81 -17.23
C SER A 180 -7.03 -22.91 -17.64
N LEU A 181 -8.34 -22.69 -17.43
CA LEU A 181 -9.38 -23.66 -17.82
C LEU A 181 -9.47 -23.81 -19.33
N MET A 182 -9.40 -22.70 -20.07
CA MET A 182 -9.39 -22.74 -21.54
C MET A 182 -8.14 -23.45 -22.08
N ALA A 183 -6.98 -23.21 -21.48
CA ALA A 183 -5.75 -23.90 -21.82
C ALA A 183 -5.87 -25.43 -21.65
N ALA A 184 -6.42 -25.87 -20.51
CA ALA A 184 -6.63 -27.29 -20.21
C ALA A 184 -7.61 -27.99 -21.19
N ARG A 185 -8.48 -27.21 -21.84
CA ARG A 185 -9.45 -27.71 -22.85
C ARG A 185 -9.01 -27.50 -24.30
N GLY A 186 -7.83 -26.95 -24.54
CA GLY A 186 -7.38 -26.60 -25.89
C GLY A 186 -8.19 -25.49 -26.59
N LEU A 187 -8.87 -24.66 -25.80
CA LEU A 187 -9.77 -23.59 -26.27
C LEU A 187 -9.11 -22.21 -26.27
N LEU A 188 -7.79 -22.14 -26.09
CA LEU A 188 -7.09 -20.84 -26.22
C LEU A 188 -7.20 -20.32 -27.63
N PRO A 189 -7.35 -18.98 -27.83
CA PRO A 189 -7.29 -18.37 -29.12
C PRO A 189 -6.00 -18.76 -29.87
N ALA A 190 -6.10 -19.12 -31.15
CA ALA A 190 -4.94 -19.44 -31.94
C ALA A 190 -3.94 -18.28 -31.99
N GLU A 191 -2.66 -18.62 -32.03
CA GLU A 191 -1.61 -17.61 -32.23
C GLU A 191 -1.84 -16.82 -33.52
N GLY A 192 -1.71 -15.47 -33.41
CA GLY A 192 -1.99 -14.57 -34.55
C GLY A 192 -3.47 -14.33 -34.84
N SER A 193 -4.40 -14.93 -34.08
CA SER A 193 -5.84 -14.66 -34.29
C SER A 193 -6.22 -13.23 -33.88
N VAL A 194 -7.27 -12.70 -34.54
CA VAL A 194 -7.84 -11.36 -34.21
C VAL A 194 -8.23 -11.27 -32.75
N VAL A 195 -8.75 -12.35 -32.16
CA VAL A 195 -9.13 -12.40 -30.74
C VAL A 195 -7.90 -12.25 -29.85
N GLN A 196 -6.80 -12.96 -30.14
CA GLN A 196 -5.56 -12.83 -29.39
C GLN A 196 -4.98 -11.41 -29.50
N ALA A 197 -4.95 -10.85 -30.72
CA ALA A 197 -4.49 -9.47 -30.96
C ALA A 197 -5.34 -8.45 -30.19
N PHE A 198 -6.67 -8.59 -30.20
CA PHE A 198 -7.59 -7.71 -29.46
C PHE A 198 -7.34 -7.78 -27.94
N LEU A 199 -7.27 -8.99 -27.36
CA LEU A 199 -6.98 -9.17 -25.93
C LEU A 199 -5.61 -8.60 -25.56
N GLY A 200 -4.60 -8.78 -26.42
CA GLY A 200 -3.28 -8.17 -26.28
C GLY A 200 -3.36 -6.64 -26.23
N THR A 201 -4.06 -6.04 -27.19
CA THR A 201 -4.25 -4.57 -27.25
C THR A 201 -4.96 -4.03 -26.01
N VAL A 202 -5.98 -4.72 -25.48
CA VAL A 202 -6.67 -4.32 -24.24
C VAL A 202 -5.69 -4.33 -23.07
N LEU A 203 -4.87 -5.39 -22.93
CA LEU A 203 -3.86 -5.46 -21.86
C LEU A 203 -2.74 -4.42 -22.03
N ASP A 204 -2.34 -4.09 -23.24
CA ASP A 204 -1.38 -3.02 -23.53
C ASP A 204 -1.95 -1.65 -23.19
N THR A 205 -3.23 -1.41 -23.49
CA THR A 205 -3.94 -0.20 -23.08
C THR A 205 -4.00 -0.09 -21.55
N CYS A 206 -4.33 -1.17 -20.86
CA CYS A 206 -4.29 -1.21 -19.39
C CYS A 206 -2.87 -0.94 -18.86
N ARG A 207 -1.83 -1.47 -19.49
CA ARG A 207 -0.44 -1.23 -19.11
C ARG A 207 -0.05 0.25 -19.29
N LEU A 208 -0.42 0.84 -20.42
CA LEU A 208 -0.16 2.25 -20.70
C LEU A 208 -0.84 3.17 -19.68
N ALA A 209 -2.14 3.00 -19.48
CA ALA A 209 -2.89 3.78 -18.48
C ALA A 209 -2.39 3.50 -17.06
N GLY A 210 -2.14 2.23 -16.73
CA GLY A 210 -1.64 1.79 -15.43
C GLY A 210 -0.26 2.37 -15.09
N GLY A 211 0.59 2.60 -16.09
CA GLY A 211 1.90 3.22 -15.93
C GLY A 211 1.85 4.63 -15.30
N ALA A 212 0.73 5.33 -15.43
CA ALA A 212 0.52 6.63 -14.79
C ALA A 212 0.28 6.53 -13.26
N THR A 213 -0.06 5.37 -12.73
CA THR A 213 -0.38 5.18 -11.28
C THR A 213 0.78 5.60 -10.40
N ILE A 214 1.98 5.11 -10.70
CA ILE A 214 3.18 5.34 -9.89
C ILE A 214 3.54 6.84 -9.83
N PRO A 215 3.75 7.55 -10.95
CA PRO A 215 4.07 8.97 -10.90
C PRO A 215 2.93 9.82 -10.33
N ALA A 216 1.67 9.51 -10.66
CA ALA A 216 0.53 10.24 -10.11
C ALA A 216 0.44 10.08 -8.59
N SER A 217 0.65 8.87 -8.05
CA SER A 217 0.62 8.64 -6.60
C SER A 217 1.74 9.38 -5.86
N ALA A 218 2.93 9.49 -6.45
CA ALA A 218 4.03 10.26 -5.89
C ALA A 218 3.73 11.78 -5.85
N LEU A 219 3.17 12.34 -6.94
CA LEU A 219 2.73 13.75 -6.99
C LEU A 219 1.63 14.03 -5.97
N ILE A 220 0.61 13.17 -5.90
CA ILE A 220 -0.50 13.26 -4.91
C ILE A 220 0.06 13.23 -3.48
N CYS A 221 0.99 12.33 -3.20
CA CYS A 221 1.64 12.20 -1.90
C CYS A 221 2.37 13.50 -1.52
N GLY A 222 3.20 14.02 -2.43
CA GLY A 222 3.95 15.25 -2.22
C GLY A 222 3.05 16.46 -1.99
N ALA A 223 2.00 16.62 -2.80
CA ALA A 223 1.03 17.69 -2.63
C ALA A 223 0.28 17.58 -1.29
N ARG A 224 -0.13 16.38 -0.86
CA ARG A 224 -0.74 16.15 0.46
C ARG A 224 0.20 16.53 1.60
N ILE A 225 1.47 16.13 1.53
CA ILE A 225 2.48 16.51 2.52
C ILE A 225 2.58 18.04 2.63
N ALA A 226 2.54 18.76 1.50
CA ALA A 226 2.61 20.23 1.49
C ALA A 226 1.40 20.93 2.12
N MET A 227 0.25 20.27 2.12
CA MET A 227 -1.01 20.76 2.72
C MET A 227 -1.09 20.52 4.23
N LEU A 228 -0.24 19.63 4.78
CA LEU A 228 -0.27 19.31 6.19
C LEU A 228 0.37 20.43 7.04
N HIS A 229 -0.23 20.68 8.22
CA HIS A 229 0.28 21.67 9.17
C HIS A 229 1.15 20.98 10.23
N PRO A 230 2.38 21.46 10.47
CA PRO A 230 3.35 20.75 11.33
C PRO A 230 3.10 20.84 12.83
N ASN A 231 2.03 21.51 13.29
CA ASN A 231 1.86 21.95 14.70
C ASN A 231 1.90 20.82 15.76
N ARG A 232 1.80 19.53 15.38
CA ARG A 232 1.84 18.40 16.32
C ARG A 232 2.97 17.40 16.07
N ILE A 233 3.87 17.69 15.13
CA ILE A 233 4.96 16.76 14.76
C ILE A 233 5.95 16.58 15.92
N LEU A 234 6.25 17.64 16.64
CA LEU A 234 7.21 17.64 17.75
C LEU A 234 6.53 17.36 19.10
N SER A 235 5.88 16.22 19.23
CA SER A 235 5.28 15.78 20.48
C SER A 235 5.81 14.40 20.90
N PRO A 236 5.88 14.10 22.23
CA PRO A 236 6.28 12.77 22.70
C PRO A 236 5.37 11.65 22.16
N LEU A 237 4.08 11.93 21.98
CA LEU A 237 3.14 11.00 21.38
C LEU A 237 3.53 10.70 19.94
N MET A 238 3.89 11.73 19.16
CA MET A 238 4.28 11.55 17.76
C MET A 238 5.61 10.79 17.66
N ALA A 239 6.59 11.12 18.49
CA ALA A 239 7.85 10.38 18.55
C ALA A 239 7.62 8.89 18.84
N GLY A 240 6.77 8.58 19.84
CA GLY A 240 6.36 7.21 20.15
C GLY A 240 5.63 6.52 19.00
N THR A 241 4.74 7.23 18.29
CA THR A 241 4.02 6.72 17.14
C THR A 241 4.97 6.38 15.99
N CYS A 242 5.93 7.27 15.70
CA CYS A 242 6.96 7.03 14.69
C CYS A 242 7.86 5.85 15.06
N LEU A 243 8.32 5.77 16.30
CA LEU A 243 9.12 4.66 16.80
C LEU A 243 8.38 3.32 16.64
N LEU A 244 7.11 3.27 17.02
CA LEU A 244 6.32 2.04 16.89
C LEU A 244 6.10 1.69 15.41
N ARG A 245 5.69 2.66 14.57
CA ARG A 245 5.36 2.39 13.17
C ARG A 245 6.57 2.06 12.30
N LEU A 246 7.73 2.70 12.56
CA LEU A 246 8.90 2.57 11.69
C LEU A 246 9.98 1.63 12.24
N VAL A 247 9.91 1.27 13.52
CA VAL A 247 10.94 0.42 14.16
C VAL A 247 10.33 -0.81 14.81
N VAL A 248 9.46 -0.65 15.80
CA VAL A 248 9.00 -1.78 16.64
C VAL A 248 8.13 -2.75 15.84
N ILE A 249 7.08 -2.24 15.17
CA ILE A 249 6.19 -3.07 14.36
C ILE A 249 6.95 -3.74 13.20
N PRO A 250 7.77 -3.02 12.42
CA PRO A 250 8.66 -3.64 11.45
C PRO A 250 9.57 -4.72 12.02
N ALA A 251 10.19 -4.49 13.18
CA ALA A 251 11.08 -5.48 13.80
C ALA A 251 10.35 -6.79 14.11
N VAL A 252 9.15 -6.70 14.71
CA VAL A 252 8.32 -7.88 15.00
C VAL A 252 7.88 -8.58 13.71
N CYS A 253 7.44 -7.82 12.71
CA CYS A 253 7.03 -8.37 11.41
C CYS A 253 8.20 -9.05 10.69
N VAL A 254 9.36 -8.39 10.62
CA VAL A 254 10.56 -8.93 9.95
C VAL A 254 11.02 -10.21 10.66
N ALA A 255 11.08 -10.21 11.99
CA ALA A 255 11.44 -11.41 12.74
C ALA A 255 10.49 -12.59 12.44
N GLY A 256 9.18 -12.35 12.41
CA GLY A 256 8.20 -13.35 12.04
C GLY A 256 8.34 -13.84 10.59
N LEU A 257 8.56 -12.92 9.62
CA LEU A 257 8.74 -13.26 8.22
C LEU A 257 10.04 -14.04 7.95
N LEU A 258 11.10 -13.78 8.71
CA LEU A 258 12.36 -14.52 8.63
C LEU A 258 12.26 -15.92 9.22
N ALA A 259 11.38 -16.14 10.20
CA ALA A 259 11.16 -17.44 10.83
C ALA A 259 10.35 -18.44 9.94
N VAL A 260 9.64 -17.93 8.93
CA VAL A 260 8.80 -18.77 8.04
C VAL A 260 9.55 -19.06 6.74
N PRO A 261 9.66 -20.33 6.31
CA PRO A 261 10.22 -20.66 5.01
C PRO A 261 9.29 -20.16 3.89
N MET A 262 9.82 -19.30 3.01
CA MET A 262 9.07 -18.75 1.89
C MET A 262 10.01 -18.38 0.72
N PRO A 263 9.48 -18.27 -0.52
CA PRO A 263 10.27 -17.82 -1.67
C PRO A 263 10.92 -16.44 -1.41
N VAL A 264 12.14 -16.26 -1.94
CA VAL A 264 12.95 -15.05 -1.68
C VAL A 264 12.22 -13.79 -2.11
N ASP A 265 11.57 -13.80 -3.27
CA ASP A 265 10.85 -12.63 -3.80
C ASP A 265 9.63 -12.28 -2.95
N VAL A 266 8.88 -13.29 -2.47
CA VAL A 266 7.77 -13.10 -1.53
C VAL A 266 8.27 -12.47 -0.24
N ARG A 267 9.36 -12.99 0.33
CA ARG A 267 9.96 -12.47 1.56
C ARG A 267 10.42 -11.02 1.40
N ARG A 268 11.14 -10.70 0.32
CA ARG A 268 11.61 -9.33 0.04
C ARG A 268 10.47 -8.33 -0.04
N VAL A 269 9.41 -8.68 -0.76
CA VAL A 269 8.26 -7.79 -0.93
C VAL A 269 7.46 -7.66 0.37
N LEU A 270 7.25 -8.74 1.14
CA LEU A 270 6.58 -8.65 2.44
C LEU A 270 7.38 -7.83 3.46
N ILE A 271 8.70 -7.96 3.50
CA ILE A 271 9.57 -7.12 4.32
C ILE A 271 9.43 -5.66 3.89
N LEU A 272 9.48 -5.37 2.59
CA LEU A 272 9.25 -4.02 2.07
C LEU A 272 7.91 -3.45 2.53
N ILE A 273 6.82 -4.24 2.50
CA ILE A 273 5.50 -3.83 2.96
C ILE A 273 5.49 -3.59 4.49
N ALA A 274 6.16 -4.43 5.26
CA ALA A 274 6.21 -4.32 6.72
C ALA A 274 6.86 -3.02 7.20
N VAL A 275 7.91 -2.55 6.51
CA VAL A 275 8.68 -1.36 6.90
C VAL A 275 8.09 -0.03 6.40
N GLN A 276 6.90 -0.05 5.81
CA GLN A 276 6.26 1.15 5.26
C GLN A 276 5.75 2.10 6.34
N PRO A 277 5.71 3.43 6.05
CA PRO A 277 5.13 4.44 6.93
C PRO A 277 3.61 4.29 7.05
N ALA A 278 2.97 5.18 7.79
CA ALA A 278 1.52 5.23 7.92
C ALA A 278 0.83 5.43 6.56
N ALA A 279 -0.34 4.84 6.36
CA ALA A 279 -1.07 4.97 5.11
C ALA A 279 -1.60 6.39 4.87
N MET A 280 -1.48 6.88 3.64
CA MET A 280 -2.01 8.20 3.24
C MET A 280 -3.53 8.32 3.42
N ALA A 281 -4.26 7.20 3.32
CA ALA A 281 -5.71 7.16 3.54
C ALA A 281 -6.12 7.39 5.00
N SER A 282 -5.18 7.36 5.96
CA SER A 282 -5.49 7.49 7.39
C SER A 282 -6.20 8.79 7.75
N VAL A 283 -5.88 9.92 7.08
CA VAL A 283 -6.58 11.21 7.30
C VAL A 283 -8.03 11.11 6.82
N THR A 284 -8.22 10.67 5.58
CA THR A 284 -9.58 10.57 4.98
C THR A 284 -10.48 9.63 5.78
N LEU A 285 -9.93 8.52 6.27
CA LEU A 285 -10.67 7.58 7.10
C LEU A 285 -10.91 8.15 8.51
N ALA A 286 -9.97 8.89 9.08
CA ALA A 286 -10.18 9.57 10.35
C ALA A 286 -11.31 10.61 10.24
N GLU A 287 -11.36 11.41 9.17
CA GLU A 287 -12.45 12.35 8.89
C GLU A 287 -13.79 11.61 8.73
N ALA A 288 -13.82 10.54 7.92
CA ALA A 288 -15.05 9.77 7.66
C ALA A 288 -15.64 9.11 8.90
N PHE A 289 -14.81 8.77 9.89
CA PHE A 289 -15.21 8.09 11.13
C PHE A 289 -15.10 8.98 12.39
N ASN A 290 -15.06 10.30 12.24
CA ASN A 290 -15.00 11.29 13.33
C ASN A 290 -13.82 11.03 14.30
N GLY A 291 -12.66 10.66 13.75
CA GLY A 291 -11.40 10.54 14.47
C GLY A 291 -10.61 11.85 14.51
N ASP A 292 -9.38 11.79 15.04
CA ASP A 292 -8.45 12.92 15.07
C ASP A 292 -7.67 12.99 13.74
N ALA A 293 -8.25 13.70 12.75
CA ALA A 293 -7.66 13.86 11.43
C ALA A 293 -6.35 14.67 11.49
N GLU A 294 -6.23 15.62 12.41
CA GLU A 294 -5.02 16.44 12.60
C GLU A 294 -3.85 15.57 13.10
N PHE A 295 -4.10 14.71 14.09
CA PHE A 295 -3.12 13.73 14.56
C PHE A 295 -2.72 12.77 13.43
N SER A 296 -3.69 12.27 12.66
CA SER A 296 -3.43 11.35 11.53
C SER A 296 -2.58 12.04 10.45
N ALA A 297 -2.86 13.30 10.14
CA ALA A 297 -2.08 14.10 9.20
C ALA A 297 -0.64 14.30 9.65
N ALA A 298 -0.44 14.67 10.92
CA ALA A 298 0.89 14.83 11.51
C ALA A 298 1.67 13.51 11.51
N ALA A 299 1.02 12.37 11.80
CA ALA A 299 1.65 11.05 11.80
C ALA A 299 2.05 10.60 10.38
N ILE A 300 1.21 10.87 9.38
CA ILE A 300 1.57 10.63 7.97
C ILE A 300 2.82 11.42 7.63
N LEU A 301 2.82 12.74 7.86
CA LEU A 301 3.95 13.60 7.53
C LEU A 301 5.24 13.12 8.23
N ALA A 302 5.19 12.93 9.55
CA ALA A 302 6.35 12.51 10.33
C ALA A 302 6.89 11.14 9.86
N THR A 303 6.02 10.15 9.67
CA THR A 303 6.45 8.81 9.26
C THR A 303 6.94 8.78 7.81
N HIS A 304 6.39 9.60 6.89
CA HIS A 304 6.89 9.67 5.50
C HIS A 304 8.23 10.39 5.39
N VAL A 305 8.48 11.44 6.18
CA VAL A 305 9.81 12.06 6.23
C VAL A 305 10.84 11.09 6.77
N LEU A 306 10.54 10.43 7.88
CA LEU A 306 11.47 9.49 8.51
C LEU A 306 11.67 8.20 7.69
N CYS A 307 10.67 7.77 6.91
CA CYS A 307 10.77 6.54 6.12
C CYS A 307 11.83 6.64 5.00
N LEU A 308 12.18 7.85 4.55
CA LEU A 308 13.27 8.06 3.59
C LEU A 308 14.62 7.52 4.12
N ILE A 309 14.75 7.47 5.44
CA ILE A 309 15.94 6.92 6.12
C ILE A 309 15.67 5.48 6.57
N THR A 310 14.51 5.22 7.19
CA THR A 310 14.26 3.91 7.81
C THR A 310 14.05 2.79 6.80
N ILE A 311 13.41 3.04 5.63
CA ILE A 311 13.25 2.00 4.60
C ILE A 311 14.61 1.53 4.07
N PRO A 312 15.53 2.40 3.60
CA PRO A 312 16.86 1.97 3.19
C PRO A 312 17.63 1.23 4.28
N LEU A 313 17.54 1.68 5.53
CA LEU A 313 18.22 1.01 6.66
C LEU A 313 17.68 -0.41 6.87
N TRP A 314 16.35 -0.58 6.89
CA TRP A 314 15.73 -1.91 7.02
C TRP A 314 16.10 -2.84 5.87
N LEU A 315 15.99 -2.35 4.62
CA LEU A 315 16.35 -3.16 3.45
C LEU A 315 17.82 -3.54 3.44
N ALA A 316 18.72 -2.62 3.83
CA ALA A 316 20.14 -2.91 3.92
C ALA A 316 20.46 -3.91 5.04
N ALA A 317 19.83 -3.79 6.21
CA ALA A 317 20.07 -4.67 7.34
C ALA A 317 19.57 -6.10 7.07
N VAL A 318 18.45 -6.25 6.37
CA VAL A 318 17.78 -7.56 6.21
C VAL A 318 18.10 -8.20 4.86
N LEU A 319 18.26 -7.42 3.79
CA LEU A 319 18.48 -7.91 2.43
C LEU A 319 19.90 -7.67 1.91
N GLY A 320 20.69 -6.86 2.59
CA GLY A 320 22.08 -6.55 2.21
C GLY A 320 23.10 -7.65 2.49
N GLY A 321 22.70 -8.72 3.15
CA GLY A 321 23.50 -9.91 3.48
C GLY A 321 23.17 -11.14 2.63
N SER A 322 22.33 -11.01 1.60
CA SER A 322 21.92 -12.12 0.72
C SER A 322 22.31 -11.88 -0.72
#